data_59fc451117faf14796fb439cf11a634b
#
_entry.id   59fc451117faf14796fb439cf11a634b
#
_cell.length_a   1.000
_cell.length_b   1.000
_cell.length_c   1.000
_cell.angle_alpha   90.00
_cell.angle_beta   90.00
_cell.angle_gamma   90.00
#
_symmetry.space_group_name_H-M   'P 1'
#
loop_
_entity.id
_entity.type
_entity.pdbx_description
1 polymer ?
#
loop_
_entity_poly.entity_id
_entity_poly.type
_entity_poly.pdbx_seq_one_letter_code
_entity_poly.pdbx_strand_id
1 'polypeptide(L)'
;MFLWKQKNDRRRNGLVTKEFSLLKLQKIKRKNEFFEKTRKLFNFYDIYRRGKDLEKRKDGMSNLEIENYLKSIQNFLGVIFDDSLNQIDPRFHGFVIVNLDHSHGPGTHWIALGIFEDTVEFFDPLGCDFLNWPNLPIGLLHYLFKVSFAKTVVRINRLQSSKSAVCGLYCIFYVIHRRYFSLQKILDYFDGRRSENDKKLVRYFR
;
A
#
# COMPACT_ATOMS: atom_id res chain seq x y z
N MET A 1 33.37 13.55 -45.12
CA MET A 1 33.56 13.75 -43.66
C MET A 1 32.29 13.78 -42.82
N PHE A 2 31.13 14.16 -43.37
CA PHE A 2 29.84 14.25 -42.70
C PHE A 2 29.15 12.89 -42.37
N LEU A 3 29.28 11.89 -43.18
CA LEU A 3 28.61 10.58 -43.02
C LEU A 3 29.23 9.70 -41.90
N TRP A 4 30.47 9.94 -41.52
CA TRP A 4 31.14 9.17 -40.44
C TRP A 4 30.72 9.63 -39.06
N LYS A 5 30.36 10.92 -38.91
CA LYS A 5 29.88 11.49 -37.62
C LYS A 5 28.49 10.97 -37.23
N GLN A 6 27.56 10.83 -38.21
CA GLN A 6 26.20 10.35 -37.94
C GLN A 6 26.14 8.86 -37.50
N LYS A 7 27.05 8.00 -38.00
CA LYS A 7 27.11 6.59 -37.61
C LYS A 7 27.60 6.42 -36.13
N ASN A 8 28.51 7.25 -35.68
CA ASN A 8 29.02 7.20 -34.29
C ASN A 8 28.03 7.72 -33.28
N ASP A 9 27.21 8.72 -33.59
CA ASP A 9 26.18 9.24 -32.71
C ASP A 9 25.04 8.24 -32.51
N ARG A 10 24.63 7.51 -33.57
CA ARG A 10 23.63 6.42 -33.45
C ARG A 10 24.12 5.25 -32.59
N ARG A 11 25.41 4.88 -32.67
CA ARG A 11 25.98 3.83 -31.81
C ARG A 11 26.10 4.27 -30.34
N ARG A 12 26.48 5.51 -30.06
CA ARG A 12 26.53 6.06 -28.73
C ARG A 12 25.13 6.14 -28.07
N ASN A 13 24.15 6.63 -28.80
CA ASN A 13 22.77 6.70 -28.30
C ASN A 13 22.16 5.30 -28.07
N GLY A 14 22.48 4.30 -28.87
CA GLY A 14 22.05 2.92 -28.71
C GLY A 14 22.71 2.21 -27.52
N LEU A 15 23.97 2.55 -27.18
CA LEU A 15 24.67 2.04 -26.00
C LEU A 15 24.12 2.66 -24.71
N VAL A 16 23.93 3.97 -24.69
CA VAL A 16 23.38 4.70 -23.53
C VAL A 16 21.96 4.20 -23.21
N THR A 17 21.11 3.98 -24.22
CA THR A 17 19.75 3.45 -24.00
C THR A 17 19.76 2.00 -23.52
N LYS A 18 20.71 1.16 -23.94
CA LYS A 18 20.87 -0.21 -23.44
C LYS A 18 21.37 -0.24 -22.00
N GLU A 19 22.33 0.59 -21.65
CA GLU A 19 22.83 0.70 -20.26
C GLU A 19 21.73 1.21 -19.31
N PHE A 20 20.98 2.23 -19.71
CA PHE A 20 19.84 2.72 -18.93
C PHE A 20 18.78 1.63 -18.74
N SER A 21 18.48 0.83 -19.74
CA SER A 21 17.53 -0.28 -19.62
C SER A 21 18.04 -1.41 -18.74
N LEU A 22 19.33 -1.74 -18.81
CA LEU A 22 19.98 -2.74 -17.94
C LEU A 22 20.02 -2.31 -16.48
N LEU A 23 20.37 -1.05 -16.20
CA LEU A 23 20.36 -0.48 -14.85
C LEU A 23 18.94 -0.48 -14.27
N LYS A 24 17.93 -0.15 -15.08
CA LYS A 24 16.52 -0.19 -14.67
C LYS A 24 16.08 -1.62 -14.34
N LEU A 25 16.44 -2.59 -15.16
CA LEU A 25 16.15 -4.02 -14.93
C LEU A 25 16.87 -4.57 -13.69
N GLN A 26 18.13 -4.20 -13.46
CA GLN A 26 18.87 -4.58 -12.25
C GLN A 26 18.27 -3.95 -11.00
N LYS A 27 17.82 -2.70 -11.07
CA LYS A 27 17.14 -2.00 -9.98
C LYS A 27 15.81 -2.67 -9.64
N ILE A 28 15.03 -3.08 -10.65
CA ILE A 28 13.78 -3.84 -10.48
C ILE A 28 14.06 -5.21 -9.86
N LYS A 29 15.07 -5.93 -10.33
CA LYS A 29 15.45 -7.26 -9.81
C LYS A 29 15.86 -7.19 -8.34
N ARG A 30 16.75 -6.27 -7.95
CA ARG A 30 17.16 -6.04 -6.55
C ARG A 30 15.99 -5.65 -5.65
N LYS A 31 15.03 -4.89 -6.19
CA LYS A 31 13.82 -4.46 -5.50
C LYS A 31 12.92 -5.66 -5.18
N ASN A 32 12.68 -6.52 -6.16
CA ASN A 32 11.86 -7.73 -6.00
C ASN A 32 12.51 -8.75 -5.05
N GLU A 33 13.82 -9.00 -5.18
CA GLU A 33 14.58 -9.88 -4.28
C GLU A 33 14.51 -9.44 -2.82
N PHE A 34 14.45 -8.15 -2.58
CA PHE A 34 14.39 -7.62 -1.23
C PHE A 34 13.00 -7.80 -0.60
N PHE A 35 11.93 -7.56 -1.32
CA PHE A 35 10.56 -7.85 -0.86
C PHE A 35 10.33 -9.36 -0.66
N GLU A 36 10.93 -10.20 -1.50
CA GLU A 36 10.92 -11.66 -1.31
C GLU A 36 11.69 -12.11 -0.05
N LYS A 37 12.81 -11.45 0.29
CA LYS A 37 13.51 -11.70 1.56
C LYS A 37 12.67 -11.31 2.77
N THR A 38 11.97 -10.18 2.72
CA THR A 38 11.08 -9.74 3.80
C THR A 38 9.91 -10.71 3.96
N ARG A 39 9.38 -11.23 2.87
CA ARG A 39 8.36 -12.29 2.87
C ARG A 39 8.82 -13.52 3.63
N LYS A 40 10.09 -13.95 3.50
CA LYS A 40 10.65 -15.12 4.20
C LYS A 40 10.90 -14.89 5.69
N LEU A 41 11.08 -13.64 6.12
CA LEU A 41 11.32 -13.30 7.54
C LEU A 41 10.03 -13.35 8.40
N PHE A 42 8.88 -13.17 7.78
CA PHE A 42 7.61 -13.40 8.43
C PHE A 42 7.24 -14.87 8.18
N ASN A 43 6.91 -15.61 9.22
CA ASN A 43 6.50 -17.03 9.11
C ASN A 43 5.17 -17.10 8.34
N PHE A 44 5.25 -16.90 7.02
CA PHE A 44 4.12 -16.82 6.09
C PHE A 44 3.42 -18.16 5.88
N TYR A 45 3.81 -19.22 6.59
CA TYR A 45 3.22 -20.55 6.40
C TYR A 45 1.73 -20.55 6.69
N ASP A 46 1.29 -19.81 7.71
CA ASP A 46 -0.13 -19.62 8.02
C ASP A 46 -0.85 -18.72 7.01
N ILE A 47 -0.12 -17.77 6.46
CA ILE A 47 -0.59 -16.84 5.43
C ILE A 47 -0.80 -17.57 4.09
N TYR A 48 0.14 -18.45 3.73
CA TYR A 48 0.14 -19.21 2.48
C TYR A 48 -1.07 -20.15 2.35
N ARG A 49 -1.47 -20.79 3.44
CA ARG A 49 -2.61 -21.73 3.45
C ARG A 49 -3.94 -21.01 3.15
N ARG A 50 -4.07 -19.73 3.53
CA ARG A 50 -5.27 -18.89 3.33
C ARG A 50 -5.27 -18.14 2.01
N GLY A 51 -4.10 -17.89 1.42
CA GLY A 51 -3.96 -17.10 0.18
C GLY A 51 -4.54 -17.77 -1.07
N LYS A 52 -4.68 -19.12 -1.09
CA LYS A 52 -5.32 -19.83 -2.20
C LYS A 52 -6.80 -19.50 -2.38
N ASP A 53 -7.46 -19.09 -1.29
CA ASP A 53 -8.88 -18.71 -1.33
C ASP A 53 -9.12 -17.26 -1.78
N LEU A 54 -8.09 -16.40 -1.69
CA LEU A 54 -8.21 -14.96 -1.98
C LEU A 54 -8.46 -14.65 -3.47
N GLU A 55 -8.00 -15.49 -4.40
CA GLU A 55 -8.26 -15.28 -5.84
C GLU A 55 -9.70 -15.52 -6.26
N LYS A 56 -10.39 -16.37 -5.55
CA LYS A 56 -11.78 -16.77 -5.87
C LYS A 56 -12.81 -15.90 -5.16
N ARG A 57 -12.39 -15.10 -4.18
CA ARG A 57 -13.31 -14.26 -3.42
C ARG A 57 -13.71 -13.03 -4.23
N LYS A 58 -15.00 -12.89 -4.44
CA LYS A 58 -15.63 -11.63 -4.86
C LYS A 58 -15.76 -10.66 -3.66
N ASP A 59 -15.77 -11.22 -2.45
CA ASP A 59 -15.91 -10.51 -1.20
C ASP A 59 -14.53 -10.15 -0.66
N GLY A 60 -14.35 -8.95 -0.16
CA GLY A 60 -13.10 -8.48 0.45
C GLY A 60 -12.71 -9.27 1.71
N MET A 61 -11.67 -8.82 2.40
CA MET A 61 -11.24 -9.40 3.66
C MET A 61 -12.13 -8.92 4.81
N SER A 62 -12.37 -9.81 5.79
CA SER A 62 -13.01 -9.46 7.05
C SER A 62 -12.03 -8.82 8.03
N ASN A 63 -12.55 -8.14 9.07
CA ASN A 63 -11.77 -7.57 10.18
C ASN A 63 -10.87 -8.63 10.82
N LEU A 64 -11.45 -9.78 11.15
CA LEU A 64 -10.74 -10.86 11.83
C LEU A 64 -9.60 -11.42 10.99
N GLU A 65 -9.79 -11.51 9.67
CA GLU A 65 -8.71 -11.93 8.77
C GLU A 65 -7.56 -10.94 8.79
N ILE A 66 -7.84 -9.64 8.69
CA ILE A 66 -6.81 -8.58 8.74
C ILE A 66 -6.09 -8.59 10.08
N GLU A 67 -6.82 -8.66 11.19
CA GLU A 67 -6.24 -8.72 12.53
C GLU A 67 -5.32 -9.93 12.71
N ASN A 68 -5.74 -11.10 12.23
CA ASN A 68 -4.92 -12.30 12.31
C ASN A 68 -3.61 -12.19 11.52
N TYR A 69 -3.57 -11.38 10.45
CA TYR A 69 -2.31 -11.11 9.73
C TYR A 69 -1.38 -10.18 10.51
N LEU A 70 -1.93 -9.26 11.29
CA LEU A 70 -1.19 -8.14 11.87
C LEU A 70 -1.03 -8.22 13.38
N LYS A 71 -1.67 -9.16 14.09
CA LYS A 71 -1.65 -9.27 15.56
C LYS A 71 -0.26 -9.35 16.20
N SER A 72 0.75 -9.82 15.45
CA SER A 72 2.14 -9.89 15.92
C SER A 72 2.95 -8.64 15.57
N ILE A 73 2.35 -7.68 14.88
CA ILE A 73 3.02 -6.45 14.49
C ILE A 73 3.04 -5.48 15.66
N GLN A 74 4.23 -5.13 16.10
CA GLN A 74 4.42 -4.13 17.16
C GLN A 74 3.83 -2.77 16.71
N ASN A 75 3.15 -2.08 17.63
CA ASN A 75 2.48 -0.81 17.38
C ASN A 75 1.36 -0.87 16.32
N PHE A 76 0.79 -2.05 16.09
CA PHE A 76 -0.48 -2.18 15.39
C PHE A 76 -1.62 -2.08 16.40
N LEU A 77 -2.43 -1.02 16.29
CA LEU A 77 -3.53 -0.75 17.21
C LEU A 77 -4.70 -1.74 17.02
N GLY A 78 -4.90 -2.21 15.80
CA GLY A 78 -6.00 -3.10 15.44
C GLY A 78 -6.74 -2.64 14.19
N VAL A 79 -7.88 -3.30 13.97
CA VAL A 79 -8.85 -2.94 12.93
C VAL A 79 -10.03 -2.23 13.59
N ILE A 80 -10.36 -1.05 13.10
CA ILE A 80 -11.45 -0.23 13.64
C ILE A 80 -12.41 0.19 12.54
N PHE A 81 -13.54 0.75 12.93
CA PHE A 81 -14.54 1.31 12.03
C PHE A 81 -14.47 2.84 12.05
N ASP A 82 -15.06 3.49 11.03
CA ASP A 82 -15.09 4.94 10.90
C ASP A 82 -15.61 5.64 12.15
N ASP A 83 -16.67 5.14 12.74
CA ASP A 83 -17.32 5.68 13.95
C ASP A 83 -16.44 5.61 15.21
N SER A 84 -15.39 4.80 15.20
CA SER A 84 -14.44 4.65 16.32
C SER A 84 -13.14 5.44 16.16
N LEU A 85 -12.90 6.06 15.01
CA LEU A 85 -11.66 6.78 14.70
C LEU A 85 -11.35 7.93 15.69
N ASN A 86 -12.38 8.60 16.16
CA ASN A 86 -12.21 9.71 17.11
C ASN A 86 -11.63 9.31 18.47
N GLN A 87 -11.64 8.02 18.80
CA GLN A 87 -11.07 7.45 20.03
C GLN A 87 -9.56 7.32 19.96
N ILE A 88 -8.96 7.41 18.76
CA ILE A 88 -7.51 7.33 18.61
C ILE A 88 -6.87 8.62 19.10
N ASP A 89 -5.93 8.48 20.05
CA ASP A 89 -5.08 9.59 20.47
C ASP A 89 -4.20 10.04 19.30
N PRO A 90 -4.24 11.33 18.91
CA PRO A 90 -3.36 11.84 17.86
C PRO A 90 -1.86 11.68 18.15
N ARG A 91 -1.49 11.47 19.42
CA ARG A 91 -0.11 11.20 19.83
C ARG A 91 0.28 9.73 19.70
N PHE A 92 -0.66 8.84 19.40
CA PHE A 92 -0.35 7.45 19.13
C PHE A 92 0.67 7.33 17.99
N HIS A 93 1.62 6.41 18.14
CA HIS A 93 2.62 6.12 17.11
C HIS A 93 2.49 4.66 16.69
N GLY A 94 2.17 4.44 15.42
CA GLY A 94 2.00 3.09 14.88
C GLY A 94 1.02 3.02 13.73
N PHE A 95 0.27 1.94 13.66
CA PHE A 95 -0.59 1.63 12.54
C PHE A 95 -1.99 1.24 13.00
N VAL A 96 -2.98 1.65 12.22
CA VAL A 96 -4.36 1.20 12.36
C VAL A 96 -4.95 0.95 10.97
N ILE A 97 -5.77 -0.08 10.83
CA ILE A 97 -6.57 -0.32 9.63
C ILE A 97 -8.00 0.07 9.93
N VAL A 98 -8.60 0.80 9.01
CA VAL A 98 -9.93 1.38 9.16
C VAL A 98 -10.86 0.83 8.11
N ASN A 99 -12.01 0.29 8.53
CA ASN A 99 -13.15 0.10 7.65
C ASN A 99 -13.90 1.43 7.54
N LEU A 100 -14.14 1.87 6.32
CA LEU A 100 -14.83 3.13 6.07
C LEU A 100 -16.37 3.04 6.26
N ASP A 101 -16.85 1.93 6.76
CA ASP A 101 -18.23 1.74 7.17
C ASP A 101 -18.39 1.86 8.68
N HIS A 102 -19.62 1.99 9.15
CA HIS A 102 -19.95 1.94 10.57
C HIS A 102 -19.78 0.51 11.12
N SER A 103 -19.62 0.40 12.44
CA SER A 103 -19.43 -0.87 13.15
C SER A 103 -20.56 -1.89 12.92
N HIS A 104 -21.75 -1.43 12.54
CA HIS A 104 -22.90 -2.27 12.21
C HIS A 104 -23.14 -2.44 10.70
N GLY A 105 -22.26 -1.91 9.86
CA GLY A 105 -22.36 -1.99 8.41
C GLY A 105 -21.72 -3.27 7.83
N PRO A 106 -22.00 -3.58 6.56
CA PRO A 106 -21.45 -4.74 5.88
C PRO A 106 -19.96 -4.66 5.62
N GLY A 107 -19.34 -3.48 5.78
CA GLY A 107 -17.98 -3.19 5.38
C GLY A 107 -17.88 -2.83 3.90
N THR A 108 -17.25 -1.71 3.61
CA THR A 108 -17.19 -1.19 2.23
C THR A 108 -15.78 -1.12 1.69
N HIS A 109 -14.85 -0.56 2.45
CA HIS A 109 -13.50 -0.31 1.98
C HIS A 109 -12.51 -0.24 3.14
N TRP A 110 -11.29 -0.73 2.89
CA TRP A 110 -10.18 -0.73 3.84
C TRP A 110 -9.15 0.31 3.47
N ILE A 111 -8.77 1.11 4.46
CA ILE A 111 -7.62 2.01 4.42
C ILE A 111 -6.67 1.70 5.58
N ALA A 112 -5.44 2.18 5.50
CA ALA A 112 -4.52 2.14 6.63
C ALA A 112 -4.04 3.55 6.97
N LEU A 113 -3.90 3.83 8.26
CA LEU A 113 -3.26 5.02 8.78
C LEU A 113 -1.92 4.62 9.42
N GLY A 114 -0.83 5.23 8.94
CA GLY A 114 0.45 5.21 9.63
C GLY A 114 0.62 6.53 10.38
N ILE A 115 0.64 6.45 11.71
CA ILE A 115 0.67 7.63 12.59
C ILE A 115 2.09 7.75 13.14
N PHE A 116 2.80 8.81 12.77
CA PHE A 116 4.17 9.09 13.17
C PHE A 116 4.25 10.42 13.93
N GLU A 117 5.43 10.81 14.36
CA GLU A 117 5.62 12.02 15.16
C GLU A 117 5.05 13.27 14.47
N ASP A 118 5.48 13.55 13.25
CA ASP A 118 5.12 14.75 12.50
C ASP A 118 4.18 14.50 11.32
N THR A 119 3.82 13.22 11.07
CA THR A 119 3.04 12.85 9.89
C THR A 119 1.98 11.81 10.18
N VAL A 120 0.87 11.91 9.44
CA VAL A 120 -0.10 10.84 9.28
C VAL A 120 -0.12 10.44 7.82
N GLU A 121 0.29 9.20 7.54
CA GLU A 121 0.19 8.63 6.20
C GLU A 121 -1.21 8.01 6.03
N PHE A 122 -1.97 8.61 5.14
CA PHE A 122 -3.27 8.11 4.73
C PHE A 122 -3.08 7.20 3.51
N PHE A 123 -3.03 5.90 3.78
CA PHE A 123 -2.82 4.87 2.77
C PHE A 123 -4.17 4.31 2.31
N ASP A 124 -4.73 4.89 1.26
CA ASP A 124 -5.92 4.41 0.60
C ASP A 124 -5.56 3.77 -0.75
N PRO A 125 -5.70 2.44 -0.91
CA PRO A 125 -5.38 1.77 -2.17
C PRO A 125 -6.17 2.28 -3.38
N LEU A 126 -7.38 2.78 -3.17
CA LEU A 126 -8.19 3.39 -4.23
C LEU A 126 -7.80 4.83 -4.52
N GLY A 127 -6.99 5.47 -3.65
CA GLY A 127 -6.50 6.82 -3.83
C GLY A 127 -7.62 7.85 -3.90
N CYS A 128 -8.59 7.75 -3.00
CA CYS A 128 -9.72 8.67 -2.97
C CYS A 128 -9.26 10.12 -2.79
N ASP A 129 -9.88 11.00 -3.55
CA ASP A 129 -9.70 12.42 -3.39
C ASP A 129 -10.73 12.98 -2.41
N PHE A 130 -10.27 13.39 -1.23
CA PHE A 130 -11.15 13.94 -0.18
C PHE A 130 -12.02 15.09 -0.65
N LEU A 131 -11.51 15.93 -1.54
CA LEU A 131 -12.22 17.11 -2.03
C LEU A 131 -13.41 16.73 -2.92
N ASN A 132 -13.32 15.57 -3.57
CA ASN A 132 -14.32 15.09 -4.52
C ASN A 132 -15.03 13.83 -4.05
N TRP A 133 -14.90 13.45 -2.78
CA TRP A 133 -15.56 12.27 -2.22
C TRP A 133 -16.93 12.63 -1.67
N PRO A 134 -18.03 12.33 -2.38
CA PRO A 134 -19.37 12.85 -2.05
C PRO A 134 -19.90 12.35 -0.71
N ASN A 135 -19.39 11.24 -0.21
CA ASN A 135 -19.81 10.60 1.04
C ASN A 135 -18.58 10.25 1.89
N LEU A 136 -17.69 11.23 2.11
CA LEU A 136 -16.55 11.01 2.99
C LEU A 136 -17.04 10.60 4.38
N PRO A 137 -16.56 9.47 4.94
CA PRO A 137 -16.94 9.05 6.27
C PRO A 137 -16.65 10.13 7.32
N ILE A 138 -17.63 10.42 8.14
CA ILE A 138 -17.56 11.58 9.08
C ILE A 138 -16.47 11.37 10.12
N GLY A 139 -16.31 10.15 10.63
CA GLY A 139 -15.27 9.84 11.60
C GLY A 139 -13.87 10.07 11.04
N LEU A 140 -13.64 9.64 9.80
CA LEU A 140 -12.37 9.87 9.10
C LEU A 140 -12.13 11.37 8.89
N LEU A 141 -13.13 12.11 8.44
CA LEU A 141 -13.02 13.56 8.25
C LEU A 141 -12.62 14.27 9.55
N HIS A 142 -13.33 13.97 10.64
CA HIS A 142 -13.06 14.54 11.95
C HIS A 142 -11.66 14.18 12.46
N TYR A 143 -11.25 12.93 12.29
CA TYR A 143 -9.92 12.48 12.71
C TYR A 143 -8.82 13.21 11.93
N LEU A 144 -8.91 13.24 10.60
CA LEU A 144 -7.93 13.90 9.74
C LEU A 144 -7.86 15.41 10.01
N PHE A 145 -9.01 16.04 10.23
CA PHE A 145 -9.05 17.44 10.66
C PHE A 145 -8.33 17.64 11.99
N LYS A 146 -8.65 16.83 13.02
CA LYS A 146 -8.03 16.88 14.34
C LYS A 146 -6.50 16.74 14.27
N VAL A 147 -5.98 15.78 13.48
CA VAL A 147 -4.54 15.56 13.38
C VAL A 147 -3.82 16.60 12.53
N SER A 148 -4.49 17.22 11.56
CA SER A 148 -3.90 18.21 10.66
C SER A 148 -3.43 19.49 11.35
N PHE A 149 -3.87 19.76 12.57
CA PHE A 149 -3.36 20.89 13.37
C PHE A 149 -1.93 20.67 13.90
N ALA A 150 -1.52 19.40 14.05
CA ALA A 150 -0.23 19.05 14.64
C ALA A 150 0.67 18.24 13.71
N LYS A 151 0.11 17.63 12.67
CA LYS A 151 0.84 16.69 11.81
C LYS A 151 0.52 16.94 10.32
N THR A 152 1.50 16.68 9.48
CA THR A 152 1.29 16.66 8.02
C THR A 152 0.54 15.40 7.60
N VAL A 153 -0.55 15.54 6.87
CA VAL A 153 -1.28 14.42 6.29
C VAL A 153 -0.75 14.11 4.89
N VAL A 154 -0.14 12.95 4.73
CA VAL A 154 0.42 12.48 3.47
C VAL A 154 -0.52 11.45 2.83
N ARG A 155 -0.96 11.71 1.60
CA ARG A 155 -1.83 10.81 0.83
C ARG A 155 -1.06 10.11 -0.27
N ILE A 156 -1.58 8.97 -0.73
CA ILE A 156 -1.03 8.22 -1.86
C ILE A 156 -1.93 8.33 -3.10
N ASN A 157 -1.33 8.15 -4.26
CA ASN A 157 -2.05 7.96 -5.50
C ASN A 157 -2.65 6.55 -5.58
N ARG A 158 -3.69 6.40 -6.38
CA ARG A 158 -4.40 5.14 -6.58
C ARG A 158 -3.48 4.02 -7.07
N LEU A 159 -3.46 2.91 -6.34
CA LEU A 159 -2.70 1.69 -6.64
C LEU A 159 -3.59 0.55 -7.16
N GLN A 160 -4.79 0.43 -6.61
CA GLN A 160 -5.74 -0.67 -6.82
C GLN A 160 -6.66 -0.42 -8.02
N SER A 161 -7.04 -1.47 -8.72
CA SER A 161 -8.12 -1.44 -9.70
C SER A 161 -9.49 -1.26 -9.02
N SER A 162 -10.40 -0.48 -9.64
CA SER A 162 -11.78 -0.33 -9.13
C SER A 162 -12.62 -1.59 -9.22
N LYS A 163 -12.12 -2.61 -9.94
CA LYS A 163 -12.83 -3.88 -10.18
C LYS A 163 -12.38 -5.00 -9.25
N SER A 164 -11.51 -4.71 -8.27
CA SER A 164 -10.96 -5.71 -7.35
C SER A 164 -11.31 -5.39 -5.91
N ALA A 165 -11.40 -6.41 -5.06
CA ALA A 165 -11.72 -6.31 -3.64
C ALA A 165 -10.47 -6.62 -2.76
N VAL A 166 -9.28 -6.13 -3.17
CA VAL A 166 -8.01 -6.44 -2.50
C VAL A 166 -7.48 -5.31 -1.62
N CYS A 167 -8.31 -4.33 -1.27
CA CYS A 167 -7.92 -3.19 -0.43
C CYS A 167 -7.30 -3.64 0.90
N GLY A 168 -7.89 -4.64 1.57
CA GLY A 168 -7.34 -5.18 2.82
C GLY A 168 -5.92 -5.75 2.66
N LEU A 169 -5.62 -6.43 1.54
CA LEU A 169 -4.26 -6.92 1.26
C LEU A 169 -3.26 -5.77 1.07
N TYR A 170 -3.65 -4.70 0.40
CA TYR A 170 -2.83 -3.50 0.28
C TYR A 170 -2.51 -2.88 1.64
N CYS A 171 -3.53 -2.78 2.51
CA CYS A 171 -3.35 -2.25 3.86
C CYS A 171 -2.42 -3.13 4.69
N ILE A 172 -2.58 -4.46 4.65
CA ILE A 172 -1.68 -5.41 5.30
C ILE A 172 -0.25 -5.26 4.76
N PHE A 173 -0.09 -5.22 3.44
CA PHE A 173 1.22 -5.04 2.81
C PHE A 173 1.89 -3.74 3.27
N TYR A 174 1.16 -2.64 3.30
CA TYR A 174 1.64 -1.36 3.80
C TYR A 174 2.12 -1.47 5.24
N VAL A 175 1.30 -1.96 6.17
CA VAL A 175 1.62 -2.06 7.59
C VAL A 175 2.87 -2.92 7.83
N ILE A 176 2.97 -4.08 7.16
CA ILE A 176 4.12 -4.97 7.30
C ILE A 176 5.40 -4.28 6.84
N HIS A 177 5.37 -3.61 5.68
CA HIS A 177 6.58 -3.09 5.05
C HIS A 177 6.98 -1.70 5.55
N ARG A 178 6.02 -0.86 5.98
CA ARG A 178 6.30 0.49 6.43
C ARG A 178 7.17 0.56 7.68
N ARG A 179 7.25 -0.52 8.41
CA ARG A 179 8.18 -0.68 9.55
C ARG A 179 9.66 -0.67 9.13
N TYR A 180 9.94 -1.03 7.89
CA TYR A 180 11.31 -1.21 7.38
C TYR A 180 11.65 -0.28 6.21
N PHE A 181 10.63 0.32 5.59
CA PHE A 181 10.78 1.09 4.37
C PHE A 181 10.08 2.43 4.44
N SER A 182 10.60 3.40 3.68
CA SER A 182 9.87 4.63 3.41
C SER A 182 8.59 4.35 2.62
N LEU A 183 7.59 5.22 2.77
CA LEU A 183 6.37 5.18 1.97
C LEU A 183 6.69 5.15 0.47
N GLN A 184 7.60 6.00 0.00
CA GLN A 184 8.01 6.03 -1.41
C GLN A 184 8.52 4.67 -1.91
N LYS A 185 9.30 3.95 -1.11
CA LYS A 185 9.83 2.64 -1.49
C LYS A 185 8.72 1.58 -1.60
N ILE A 186 7.69 1.68 -0.76
CA ILE A 186 6.49 0.85 -0.84
C ILE A 186 5.70 1.16 -2.11
N LEU A 187 5.46 2.44 -2.39
CA LEU A 187 4.75 2.89 -3.59
C LEU A 187 5.47 2.47 -4.87
N ASP A 188 6.78 2.59 -4.85
CA ASP A 188 7.60 2.12 -5.96
C ASP A 188 7.48 0.60 -6.22
N TYR A 189 7.08 -0.23 -5.30
CA TYR A 189 6.79 -1.64 -5.55
C TYR A 189 5.60 -1.80 -6.51
N PHE A 190 4.66 -0.87 -6.49
CA PHE A 190 3.45 -0.85 -7.31
C PHE A 190 3.56 0.15 -8.47
N ASP A 191 4.55 -0.05 -9.36
CA ASP A 191 4.83 0.82 -10.50
C ASP A 191 4.13 0.40 -11.81
N GLY A 192 3.33 -0.65 -11.75
CA GLY A 192 2.59 -1.22 -12.88
C GLY A 192 1.19 -0.63 -13.08
N ARG A 193 0.48 -1.19 -14.06
CA ARG A 193 -0.96 -0.93 -14.20
C ARG A 193 -1.69 -1.44 -12.96
N ARG A 194 -2.80 -0.80 -12.60
CA ARG A 194 -3.54 -1.12 -11.36
C ARG A 194 -3.93 -2.61 -11.28
N SER A 195 -4.42 -3.21 -12.38
CA SER A 195 -4.73 -4.64 -12.42
C SER A 195 -3.50 -5.55 -12.30
N GLU A 196 -2.33 -5.08 -12.71
CA GLU A 196 -1.07 -5.80 -12.53
C GLU A 196 -0.55 -5.68 -11.10
N ASN A 197 -0.73 -4.50 -10.48
CA ASN A 197 -0.46 -4.30 -9.07
C ASN A 197 -1.29 -5.25 -8.21
N ASP A 198 -2.60 -5.38 -8.49
CA ASP A 198 -3.48 -6.31 -7.79
C ASP A 198 -2.99 -7.76 -7.91
N LYS A 199 -2.64 -8.21 -9.12
CA LYS A 199 -2.07 -9.54 -9.35
C LYS A 199 -0.73 -9.73 -8.64
N LYS A 200 0.13 -8.71 -8.65
CA LYS A 200 1.42 -8.74 -7.96
C LYS A 200 1.25 -8.88 -6.46
N LEU A 201 0.31 -8.14 -5.90
CA LEU A 201 -0.03 -8.18 -4.50
C LEU A 201 -0.58 -9.56 -4.08
N VAL A 202 -1.55 -10.09 -4.84
CA VAL A 202 -2.11 -11.42 -4.57
C VAL A 202 -1.04 -12.51 -4.63
N ARG A 203 -0.11 -12.45 -5.59
CA ARG A 203 1.04 -13.37 -5.65
C ARG A 203 1.98 -13.23 -4.47
N TYR A 204 2.14 -12.03 -3.94
CA TYR A 204 2.97 -11.79 -2.75
C TYR A 204 2.44 -12.54 -1.53
N PHE A 205 1.13 -12.62 -1.37
CA PHE A 205 0.45 -13.30 -0.25
C PHE A 205 0.15 -14.79 -0.51
N ARG A 206 0.55 -15.36 -1.62
CA ARG A 206 0.55 -16.80 -1.94
C ARG A 206 1.90 -17.43 -1.60
#